data_e13532e3d6bcf6bc01696afd3c19f94d
#
_entry.id   e13532e3d6bcf6bc01696afd3c19f94d
#
_cell.length_a   1.000
_cell.length_b   1.000
_cell.length_c   1.000
_cell.angle_alpha   90.00
_cell.angle_beta   90.00
_cell.angle_gamma   90.00
#
_symmetry.space_group_name_H-M   'P 1'
#
loop_
_entity.id
_entity.type
_entity.pdbx_description
1 polymer ?
#
loop_
_entity_poly.entity_id
_entity_poly.type
_entity_poly.pdbx_seq_one_letter_code
_entity_poly.pdbx_strand_id
1 'polypeptide(L)'
;YGAGVRAATLPLSQVPKALTARDTRGAFKIVVDEEGTVLGLHVLAHEAGDVIQEGILAVKYGFGYRDLIDTFHPYLTLAEGIRLVAQALDADPKKLSCCA
;
A
#
# COMPACT_ATOMS: atom_id res chain seq x y z
N TYR A 1 -18.22 6.55 -7.37
CA TYR A 1 -17.57 7.61 -6.60
C TYR A 1 -17.08 8.77 -7.47
N GLY A 2 -16.83 8.56 -8.74
CA GLY A 2 -16.58 9.63 -9.68
C GLY A 2 -15.34 10.47 -9.39
N ALA A 3 -15.48 11.79 -9.45
CA ALA A 3 -14.36 12.71 -9.41
C ALA A 3 -13.67 12.82 -8.05
N GLY A 4 -14.28 12.33 -6.97
CA GLY A 4 -13.68 12.39 -5.65
C GLY A 4 -12.68 11.29 -5.34
N VAL A 5 -12.54 10.32 -6.25
CA VAL A 5 -11.67 9.16 -6.04
C VAL A 5 -10.21 9.55 -6.28
N ARG A 6 -9.33 9.13 -5.37
CA ARG A 6 -7.88 9.25 -5.54
C ARG A 6 -7.27 7.86 -5.53
N ALA A 7 -6.19 7.70 -6.26
CA ALA A 7 -5.48 6.42 -6.31
C ALA A 7 -3.97 6.66 -6.33
N ALA A 8 -3.22 5.71 -5.81
CA ALA A 8 -1.77 5.70 -5.90
C ALA A 8 -1.30 4.30 -6.22
N THR A 9 -0.22 4.20 -6.96
CA THR A 9 0.41 2.94 -7.32
C THR A 9 1.86 2.98 -6.88
N LEU A 10 2.31 1.91 -6.23
CA LEU A 10 3.69 1.78 -5.78
C LEU A 10 4.29 0.55 -6.46
N PRO A 11 5.28 0.73 -7.36
CA PRO A 11 5.95 -0.42 -7.94
C PRO A 11 6.73 -1.19 -6.87
N LEU A 12 6.86 -2.50 -7.03
CA LEU A 12 7.59 -3.31 -6.07
C LEU A 12 9.06 -2.89 -5.93
N SER A 13 9.62 -2.23 -6.94
CA SER A 13 10.97 -1.68 -6.84
C SER A 13 11.12 -0.66 -5.72
N GLN A 14 10.02 -0.16 -5.16
CA GLN A 14 10.02 0.77 -4.04
C GLN A 14 9.75 0.08 -2.71
N VAL A 15 9.62 -1.25 -2.69
CA VAL A 15 9.37 -2.02 -1.46
C VAL A 15 10.66 -2.74 -1.08
N PRO A 16 11.26 -2.42 0.09
CA PRO A 16 12.55 -2.99 0.47
C PRO A 16 12.61 -4.52 0.43
N LYS A 17 11.56 -5.21 0.88
CA LYS A 17 11.54 -6.68 0.84
C LYS A 17 11.64 -7.21 -0.58
N ALA A 18 10.97 -6.57 -1.54
CA ALA A 18 11.03 -7.01 -2.93
C ALA A 18 12.45 -6.87 -3.49
N LEU A 19 13.17 -5.82 -3.09
CA LEU A 19 14.56 -5.62 -3.50
C LEU A 19 15.46 -6.71 -2.91
N THR A 20 15.31 -7.03 -1.63
CA THR A 20 16.14 -8.06 -0.99
C THR A 20 15.84 -9.45 -1.55
N ALA A 21 14.59 -9.71 -1.91
CA ALA A 21 14.19 -10.98 -2.51
C ALA A 21 14.51 -11.06 -4.00
N ARG A 22 14.97 -9.96 -4.60
CA ARG A 22 15.26 -9.84 -6.03
C ARG A 22 14.08 -10.18 -6.91
N ASP A 23 12.87 -9.81 -6.45
CA ASP A 23 11.66 -10.01 -7.22
C ASP A 23 10.82 -8.73 -7.12
N THR A 24 11.06 -7.82 -8.07
CA THR A 24 10.41 -6.51 -8.12
C THR A 24 9.27 -6.45 -9.14
N ARG A 25 8.82 -7.61 -9.62
CA ARG A 25 7.70 -7.66 -10.56
C ARG A 25 6.41 -7.42 -9.81
N GLY A 26 5.63 -6.46 -10.28
CA GLY A 26 4.34 -6.17 -9.71
C GLY A 26 4.26 -4.81 -9.04
N ALA A 27 3.20 -4.62 -8.28
CA ALA A 27 2.91 -3.33 -7.68
C ALA A 27 1.84 -3.45 -6.60
N PHE A 28 1.75 -2.42 -5.77
CA PHE A 28 0.62 -2.18 -4.89
C PHE A 28 -0.18 -1.01 -5.45
N LYS A 29 -1.51 -1.05 -5.31
CA LYS A 29 -2.37 0.07 -5.68
C LYS A 29 -3.43 0.25 -4.61
N ILE A 30 -3.64 1.50 -4.20
CA ILE A 30 -4.70 1.85 -3.26
C ILE A 30 -5.65 2.84 -3.92
N VAL A 31 -6.94 2.69 -3.63
CA VAL A 31 -7.98 3.60 -4.10
C VAL A 31 -8.76 4.07 -2.88
N VAL A 32 -8.93 5.38 -2.75
CA VAL A 32 -9.67 5.97 -1.64
C VAL A 32 -10.69 6.96 -2.18
N ASP A 33 -11.73 7.24 -1.38
CA ASP A 33 -12.69 8.30 -1.71
C ASP A 33 -12.13 9.66 -1.31
N GLU A 34 -12.91 10.71 -1.50
CA GLU A 34 -12.45 12.07 -1.21
C GLU A 34 -12.22 12.32 0.28
N GLU A 35 -12.79 11.50 1.15
CA GLU A 35 -12.57 11.58 2.60
C GLU A 35 -11.39 10.72 3.05
N GLY A 36 -10.79 9.97 2.13
CA GLY A 36 -9.66 9.11 2.44
C GLY A 36 -10.03 7.70 2.88
N THR A 37 -11.32 7.32 2.80
CA THR A 37 -11.74 5.96 3.12
C THR A 37 -11.25 4.99 2.04
N VAL A 38 -10.66 3.88 2.46
CA VAL A 38 -10.13 2.89 1.54
C VAL A 38 -11.25 2.18 0.82
N LEU A 39 -11.30 2.32 -0.50
CA LEU A 39 -12.29 1.66 -1.35
C LEU A 39 -11.74 0.38 -1.97
N GLY A 40 -10.45 0.30 -2.16
CA GLY A 40 -9.82 -0.87 -2.75
C GLY A 40 -8.33 -0.91 -2.50
N LEU A 41 -7.79 -2.11 -2.47
CA LEU A 41 -6.36 -2.35 -2.40
C LEU A 41 -6.04 -3.51 -3.32
N HIS A 42 -5.05 -3.31 -4.17
CA HIS A 42 -4.66 -4.30 -5.16
C HIS A 42 -3.18 -4.62 -4.98
N VAL A 43 -2.85 -5.91 -4.96
CA VAL A 43 -1.48 -6.36 -4.79
C VAL A 43 -1.16 -7.37 -5.89
N LEU A 44 -0.13 -7.08 -6.65
CA LEU A 44 0.45 -8.03 -7.59
C LEU A 44 1.87 -8.27 -7.11
N ALA A 45 2.11 -9.41 -6.49
CA ALA A 45 3.40 -9.74 -5.90
C ALA A 45 3.45 -11.23 -5.58
N HIS A 46 4.65 -11.72 -5.30
CA HIS A 46 4.81 -13.07 -4.75
C HIS A 46 4.09 -13.12 -3.39
N GLU A 47 3.30 -14.16 -3.17
CA GLU A 47 2.52 -14.34 -1.94
C GLU A 47 1.53 -13.20 -1.65
N ALA A 48 1.00 -12.59 -2.70
CA ALA A 48 0.04 -11.50 -2.54
C ALA A 48 -1.18 -11.92 -1.70
N GLY A 49 -1.57 -13.18 -1.76
CA GLY A 49 -2.71 -13.69 -0.99
C GLY A 49 -2.51 -13.54 0.52
N ASP A 50 -1.29 -13.65 1.00
CA ASP A 50 -1.01 -13.46 2.43
C ASP A 50 -0.97 -11.99 2.81
N VAL A 51 -0.58 -11.13 1.88
CA VAL A 51 -0.44 -9.70 2.13
C VAL A 51 -1.78 -8.98 2.09
N ILE A 52 -2.69 -9.43 1.21
CA ILE A 52 -3.94 -8.70 0.93
C ILE A 52 -4.92 -8.71 2.10
N GLN A 53 -4.73 -9.57 3.10
CA GLN A 53 -5.68 -9.69 4.21
C GLN A 53 -5.90 -8.35 4.92
N GLU A 54 -4.86 -7.57 5.09
CA GLU A 54 -4.99 -6.24 5.69
C GLU A 54 -5.89 -5.34 4.84
N GLY A 55 -5.76 -5.41 3.52
CA GLY A 55 -6.60 -4.66 2.61
C GLY A 55 -8.07 -5.08 2.69
N ILE A 56 -8.31 -6.37 2.83
CA ILE A 56 -9.68 -6.89 2.98
C ILE A 56 -10.32 -6.29 4.24
N LEU A 57 -9.60 -6.29 5.34
CA LEU A 57 -10.09 -5.71 6.58
C LEU A 57 -10.30 -4.20 6.46
N ALA A 58 -9.41 -3.51 5.78
CA ALA A 58 -9.52 -2.07 5.59
C ALA A 58 -10.78 -1.71 4.84
N VAL A 59 -11.09 -2.43 3.76
CA VAL A 59 -12.31 -2.18 2.98
C VAL A 59 -13.54 -2.57 3.79
N LYS A 60 -13.50 -3.71 4.45
CA LYS A 60 -14.65 -4.24 5.19
C LYS A 60 -15.07 -3.29 6.31
N TYR A 61 -14.12 -2.73 7.03
CA TYR A 61 -14.41 -1.90 8.21
C TYR A 61 -14.29 -0.40 7.95
N GLY A 62 -14.10 -0.01 6.70
CA GLY A 62 -14.10 1.41 6.34
C GLY A 62 -12.91 2.19 6.88
N PHE A 63 -11.73 1.57 6.94
CA PHE A 63 -10.53 2.28 7.38
C PHE A 63 -10.21 3.45 6.45
N GLY A 64 -9.70 4.53 7.03
CA GLY A 64 -9.06 5.58 6.24
C GLY A 64 -7.63 5.15 5.89
N TYR A 65 -7.08 5.72 4.82
CA TYR A 65 -5.71 5.36 4.43
C TYR A 65 -4.69 5.78 5.50
N ARG A 66 -5.01 6.77 6.32
CA ARG A 66 -4.13 7.18 7.42
C ARG A 66 -4.04 6.12 8.50
N ASP A 67 -5.09 5.32 8.68
CA ASP A 67 -5.04 4.20 9.61
C ASP A 67 -3.99 3.19 9.19
N LEU A 68 -3.84 2.97 7.88
CA LEU A 68 -2.81 2.07 7.35
C LEU A 68 -1.41 2.64 7.56
N ILE A 69 -1.26 3.95 7.42
CA ILE A 69 0.02 4.61 7.67
C ILE A 69 0.41 4.50 9.14
N ASP A 70 -0.56 4.68 10.04
CA ASP A 70 -0.31 4.69 11.48
C ASP A 70 -0.17 3.31 12.09
N THR A 71 -0.55 2.26 11.36
CA THR A 71 -0.43 0.88 11.83
C THR A 71 1.00 0.40 11.64
N PHE A 72 1.54 -0.27 12.65
CA PHE A 72 2.88 -0.83 12.55
C PHE A 72 2.93 -1.92 11.48
N HIS A 73 3.91 -1.83 10.60
CA HIS A 73 4.21 -2.85 9.61
C HIS A 73 5.68 -3.26 9.78
N PRO A 74 5.96 -4.56 9.95
CA PRO A 74 7.35 -4.99 10.13
C PRO A 74 8.22 -4.59 8.94
N TYR A 75 9.39 -4.07 9.23
CA TYR A 75 10.37 -3.75 8.20
C TYR A 75 10.84 -5.02 7.50
N LEU A 76 11.12 -4.90 6.22
CA LEU A 76 11.54 -5.99 5.34
C LEU A 76 10.48 -7.08 5.19
N THR A 77 9.21 -6.68 5.11
CA THR A 77 8.12 -7.57 4.70
C THR A 77 7.42 -6.98 3.48
N LEU A 78 6.72 -7.81 2.72
CA LEU A 78 5.88 -7.31 1.64
C LEU A 78 4.69 -6.53 2.18
N ALA A 79 4.22 -6.85 3.37
CA ALA A 79 3.12 -6.12 3.99
C ALA A 79 3.44 -4.64 4.20
N GLU A 80 4.71 -4.30 4.34
CA GLU A 80 5.16 -2.91 4.41
C GLU A 80 4.71 -2.11 3.19
N GLY A 81 4.55 -2.76 2.05
CA GLY A 81 4.08 -2.10 0.83
C GLY A 81 2.71 -1.47 0.98
N ILE A 82 1.87 -2.00 1.86
CA ILE A 82 0.55 -1.42 2.13
C ILE A 82 0.70 -0.03 2.76
N ARG A 83 1.59 0.11 3.75
CA ARG A 83 1.87 1.41 4.35
C ARG A 83 2.47 2.37 3.34
N LEU A 84 3.42 1.87 2.56
CA LEU A 84 4.12 2.72 1.59
C LEU A 84 3.19 3.20 0.48
N VAL A 85 2.27 2.36 -0.01
CA VAL A 85 1.32 2.80 -1.04
C VAL A 85 0.31 3.79 -0.46
N ALA A 86 -0.08 3.62 0.79
CA ALA A 86 -0.94 4.60 1.45
C ALA A 86 -0.23 5.95 1.58
N GLN A 87 1.04 5.95 1.95
CA GLN A 87 1.84 7.18 2.01
C GLN A 87 2.00 7.83 0.64
N ALA A 88 2.02 7.02 -0.42
CA ALA A 88 2.18 7.52 -1.79
C ALA A 88 1.01 8.39 -2.24
N LEU A 89 -0.13 8.33 -1.56
CA LEU A 89 -1.25 9.24 -1.86
C LEU A 89 -0.87 10.70 -1.60
N ASP A 90 0.03 10.94 -0.66
CA ASP A 90 0.39 12.30 -0.24
C ASP A 90 1.85 12.67 -0.55
N ALA A 91 2.66 11.72 -0.99
CA ALA A 91 4.10 11.96 -1.16
C ALA A 91 4.69 11.10 -2.26
N ASP A 92 5.91 11.47 -2.69
CA ASP A 92 6.66 10.70 -3.69
C ASP A 92 7.16 9.39 -3.03
N PRO A 93 6.77 8.22 -3.55
CA PRO A 93 7.20 6.93 -2.98
C PRO A 93 8.72 6.77 -2.91
N LYS A 94 9.47 7.38 -3.82
CA LYS A 94 10.93 7.29 -3.82
C LYS A 94 11.55 7.90 -2.57
N LYS A 95 10.83 8.79 -1.90
CA LYS A 95 11.29 9.45 -0.68
C LYS A 95 10.80 8.73 0.57
N LEU A 96 10.07 7.63 0.42
CA LEU A 96 9.45 6.90 1.51
C LEU A 96 10.14 5.57 1.78
N SER A 97 11.42 5.45 1.42
CA SER A 97 12.16 4.22 1.64
C SER A 97 12.27 3.90 3.14
N CYS A 98 12.89 2.78 3.47
CA CYS A 98 12.91 2.20 4.81
C CYS A 98 13.30 3.16 5.93
N CYS A 99 13.96 4.24 5.60
CA CYS A 99 14.43 5.20 6.59
C CYS A 99 13.58 6.47 6.67
N ALA A 100 12.51 6.50 5.94
CA ALA A 100 11.64 7.68 5.90
C ALA A 100 10.77 7.82 7.13
#